data_c6392849b7c9bf515d75ab0bd2ceadb4
#
_entry.id   c6392849b7c9bf515d75ab0bd2ceadb4
#
_cell.length_a   1.000
_cell.length_b   1.000
_cell.length_c   1.000
_cell.angle_alpha   90.00
_cell.angle_beta   90.00
_cell.angle_gamma   90.00
#
_symmetry.space_group_name_H-M   'P 1'
#
loop_
_entity.id
_entity.type
_entity.pdbx_description
1 polymer ?
#
loop_
_entity_poly.entity_id
_entity_poly.type
_entity_poly.pdbx_seq_one_letter_code
_entity_poly.pdbx_strand_id
1 'polypeptide(L)'
;MDASSSDWPVHQLWPPSGDKRRTDLDIVLFHGLQLTANDINHAWTSTWTQRGHDNVCWPREWLPCDLGEAVRIFSVSYDAHVVTSPHDHVSEIADNLFQNIVDRRYKWQRPIVLIGHSLGGLVLKSLGGLVLKSLVVKFERESTIRSPSNSFSQATARRAKLFLRNVRGVAFYAVPHAGSTNICTYVNKLFRCKNRHHRGIMGTIKPYRRDMNQLSVDFDRIVTEYEINIYAFCEGRPMEQGILVEFSSAQQSARNNCYKVEDANHMEVCKPCSKAHPSYALLLQFIIDCGKVAREFDQALQKVHDLHQSTFENYPTFQVKWRYWCSP
;
A
#
# COMPACT_ATOMS: atom_id res chain seq x y z
N MET A 1 18.09 28.69 6.47
CA MET A 1 18.00 28.16 5.10
C MET A 1 17.82 26.66 5.27
N ASP A 2 16.56 26.24 5.35
CA ASP A 2 16.22 24.82 5.55
C ASP A 2 16.50 24.07 4.25
N ALA A 3 17.36 23.05 4.36
CA ALA A 3 17.62 22.12 3.28
C ALA A 3 16.28 21.48 2.87
N SER A 4 15.90 21.71 1.63
CA SER A 4 14.63 21.31 1.02
C SER A 4 14.32 19.84 1.28
N SER A 5 13.18 19.58 1.92
CA SER A 5 12.57 18.27 2.13
C SER A 5 12.09 17.59 0.83
N SER A 6 12.59 18.01 -0.34
CA SER A 6 12.04 17.66 -1.65
C SER A 6 12.43 16.28 -2.19
N ASP A 7 13.40 15.59 -1.57
CA ASP A 7 13.90 14.29 -2.08
C ASP A 7 13.34 13.07 -1.35
N TRP A 8 12.36 13.26 -0.46
CA TRP A 8 11.84 12.16 0.33
C TRP A 8 10.53 11.60 -0.27
N PRO A 9 10.43 10.30 -0.57
CA PRO A 9 9.27 9.74 -1.27
C PRO A 9 8.02 9.60 -0.41
N VAL A 10 8.05 9.93 0.89
CA VAL A 10 6.91 9.77 1.80
C VAL A 10 6.56 11.09 2.44
N HIS A 11 5.37 11.59 2.12
CA HIS A 11 4.84 12.86 2.61
C HIS A 11 3.81 12.61 3.71
N GLN A 12 4.04 13.17 4.89
CA GLN A 12 3.06 13.11 5.97
C GLN A 12 1.97 14.15 5.74
N LEU A 13 0.74 13.68 5.53
CA LEU A 13 -0.45 14.50 5.36
C LEU A 13 -1.07 14.90 6.71
N TRP A 14 -0.99 13.99 7.70
CA TRP A 14 -1.52 14.18 9.05
C TRP A 14 -0.76 13.31 10.07
N PRO A 15 -0.58 13.76 11.33
CA PRO A 15 -0.72 15.15 11.77
C PRO A 15 0.36 16.04 11.15
N PRO A 16 0.30 17.37 11.29
CA PRO A 16 1.35 18.27 10.85
C PRO A 16 2.71 17.87 11.39
N SER A 17 3.78 18.10 10.63
CA SER A 17 5.14 17.76 11.03
C SER A 17 5.50 18.41 12.37
N GLY A 18 6.06 17.63 13.31
CA GLY A 18 6.42 18.08 14.65
C GLY A 18 5.33 17.90 15.70
N ASP A 19 4.12 17.54 15.33
CA ASP A 19 3.06 17.17 16.29
C ASP A 19 3.40 15.83 16.96
N LYS A 20 3.39 15.80 18.28
CA LYS A 20 3.75 14.64 19.12
C LYS A 20 2.53 13.90 19.68
N ARG A 21 1.34 14.13 19.13
CA ARG A 21 0.14 13.42 19.56
C ARG A 21 0.31 11.91 19.49
N ARG A 22 -0.35 11.21 20.38
CA ARG A 22 -0.42 9.74 20.30
C ARG A 22 -1.26 9.35 19.08
N THR A 23 -0.77 8.42 18.31
CA THR A 23 -1.47 7.87 17.15
C THR A 23 -1.49 6.34 17.23
N ASP A 24 -2.60 5.74 16.83
CA ASP A 24 -2.87 4.31 16.99
C ASP A 24 -2.97 3.56 15.66
N LEU A 25 -3.00 4.27 14.52
CA LEU A 25 -3.15 3.71 13.18
C LEU A 25 -2.31 4.50 12.16
N ASP A 26 -1.70 3.80 11.24
CA ASP A 26 -0.99 4.37 10.09
C ASP A 26 -1.77 4.10 8.79
N ILE A 27 -1.96 5.11 7.95
CA ILE A 27 -2.59 5.01 6.63
C ILE A 27 -1.57 5.47 5.60
N VAL A 28 -1.32 4.66 4.56
CA VAL A 28 -0.33 4.97 3.52
C VAL A 28 -0.98 4.88 2.14
N LEU A 29 -0.90 5.96 1.36
CA LEU A 29 -1.53 6.10 0.06
C LEU A 29 -0.51 6.04 -1.08
N PHE A 30 -0.85 5.30 -2.15
CA PHE A 30 -0.03 5.08 -3.35
C PHE A 30 -0.79 5.57 -4.59
N HIS A 31 -0.28 6.61 -5.25
CA HIS A 31 -0.92 7.21 -6.42
C HIS A 31 -0.80 6.35 -7.69
N GLY A 32 -1.57 6.67 -8.72
CA GLY A 32 -1.57 5.98 -10.00
C GLY A 32 -0.56 6.54 -11.01
N LEU A 33 -0.79 6.22 -12.31
CA LEU A 33 -0.03 6.78 -13.41
C LEU A 33 -0.11 8.30 -13.44
N GLN A 34 0.99 8.92 -13.82
CA GLN A 34 1.09 10.36 -14.07
C GLN A 34 1.01 10.61 -15.60
N LEU A 35 -0.04 11.29 -15.99
CA LEU A 35 -0.34 11.52 -17.42
C LEU A 35 0.17 12.88 -17.92
N THR A 36 0.48 13.82 -17.02
CA THR A 36 0.97 15.16 -17.36
C THR A 36 2.27 15.45 -16.62
N ALA A 37 3.14 16.28 -17.22
CA ALA A 37 4.39 16.68 -16.60
C ALA A 37 4.19 17.41 -15.25
N ASN A 38 3.06 18.12 -15.09
CA ASN A 38 2.73 18.81 -13.85
C ASN A 38 2.32 17.85 -12.71
N ASP A 39 1.98 16.60 -13.03
CA ASP A 39 1.59 15.61 -12.02
C ASP A 39 2.81 15.04 -11.26
N ILE A 40 4.03 15.14 -11.83
CA ILE A 40 5.22 14.51 -11.25
C ILE A 40 5.47 14.97 -9.81
N ASN A 41 5.30 16.26 -9.54
CA ASN A 41 5.58 16.84 -8.22
C ASN A 41 4.38 16.84 -7.27
N HIS A 42 3.17 16.54 -7.76
CA HIS A 42 1.93 16.72 -6.99
C HIS A 42 1.01 15.50 -6.99
N ALA A 43 1.38 14.39 -7.65
CA ALA A 43 0.51 13.21 -7.75
C ALA A 43 0.16 12.62 -6.37
N TRP A 44 1.05 12.74 -5.38
CA TRP A 44 0.84 12.29 -4.01
C TRP A 44 -0.31 13.03 -3.28
N THR A 45 -0.72 14.23 -3.75
CA THR A 45 -1.91 14.94 -3.26
C THR A 45 -3.02 14.99 -4.31
N SER A 46 -2.70 15.29 -5.58
CA SER A 46 -3.70 15.50 -6.62
C SER A 46 -4.54 14.26 -6.92
N THR A 47 -3.98 13.06 -6.71
CA THR A 47 -4.73 11.80 -6.82
C THR A 47 -5.88 11.73 -5.81
N TRP A 48 -5.72 12.32 -4.64
CA TRP A 48 -6.66 12.25 -3.52
C TRP A 48 -7.45 13.55 -3.34
N THR A 49 -7.22 14.52 -4.21
CA THR A 49 -7.89 15.82 -4.13
C THR A 49 -9.08 15.85 -5.09
N GLN A 50 -10.25 16.11 -4.56
CA GLN A 50 -11.45 16.34 -5.33
C GLN A 50 -11.28 17.63 -6.16
N ARG A 51 -11.60 17.58 -7.44
CA ARG A 51 -11.68 18.78 -8.28
C ARG A 51 -13.07 19.42 -8.14
N GLY A 52 -13.12 20.62 -7.64
CA GLY A 52 -14.37 21.36 -7.42
C GLY A 52 -14.11 22.68 -6.73
N HIS A 53 -15.14 23.29 -6.17
CA HIS A 53 -15.04 24.60 -5.51
C HIS A 53 -14.02 24.63 -4.35
N ASP A 54 -13.81 23.50 -3.65
CA ASP A 54 -13.04 23.48 -2.41
C ASP A 54 -11.68 22.78 -2.52
N ASN A 55 -11.39 22.07 -3.64
CA ASN A 55 -10.14 21.31 -3.83
C ASN A 55 -9.72 20.47 -2.60
N VAL A 56 -10.66 19.76 -2.00
CA VAL A 56 -10.47 19.04 -0.75
C VAL A 56 -9.56 17.82 -0.94
N CYS A 57 -8.45 17.79 -0.23
CA CYS A 57 -7.62 16.59 -0.09
C CYS A 57 -8.22 15.71 1.02
N TRP A 58 -9.19 14.85 0.66
CA TRP A 58 -10.01 14.14 1.63
C TRP A 58 -9.21 13.31 2.65
N PRO A 59 -8.05 12.69 2.34
CA PRO A 59 -7.30 11.96 3.38
C PRO A 59 -6.78 12.87 4.47
N ARG A 60 -6.38 14.10 4.11
CA ARG A 60 -5.86 15.08 5.06
C ARG A 60 -6.97 15.75 5.86
N GLU A 61 -8.13 15.99 5.23
CA GLU A 61 -9.15 16.87 5.77
C GLU A 61 -10.31 16.11 6.42
N TRP A 62 -10.65 14.91 5.91
CA TRP A 62 -11.79 14.16 6.43
C TRP A 62 -11.39 13.01 7.37
N LEU A 63 -10.39 12.20 7.00
CA LEU A 63 -10.03 11.02 7.79
C LEU A 63 -9.65 11.35 9.24
N PRO A 64 -8.85 12.40 9.53
CA PRO A 64 -8.53 12.70 10.93
C PRO A 64 -9.76 13.00 11.78
N CYS A 65 -10.70 13.79 11.24
CA CYS A 65 -11.94 14.11 11.92
C CYS A 65 -12.79 12.86 12.20
N ASP A 66 -12.91 11.98 11.20
CA ASP A 66 -13.80 10.82 11.27
C ASP A 66 -13.17 9.64 12.04
N LEU A 67 -11.84 9.59 12.15
CA LEU A 67 -11.09 8.57 12.91
C LEU A 67 -10.61 9.05 14.29
N GLY A 68 -11.03 10.26 14.72
CA GLY A 68 -10.73 10.82 16.04
C GLY A 68 -9.30 11.29 16.22
N GLU A 69 -8.65 11.76 15.14
CA GLU A 69 -7.30 12.35 15.09
C GLU A 69 -6.14 11.42 15.56
N ALA A 70 -6.44 10.20 16.00
CA ALA A 70 -5.44 9.23 16.48
C ALA A 70 -4.78 8.47 15.34
N VAL A 71 -4.61 9.09 14.16
CA VAL A 71 -4.05 8.48 12.96
C VAL A 71 -2.84 9.23 12.45
N ARG A 72 -1.94 8.52 11.76
CA ARG A 72 -0.95 9.13 10.86
C ARG A 72 -1.32 8.79 9.43
N ILE A 73 -1.26 9.77 8.58
CA ILE A 73 -1.61 9.63 7.16
C ILE A 73 -0.42 10.05 6.32
N PHE A 74 0.02 9.15 5.46
CA PHE A 74 1.12 9.36 4.55
C PHE A 74 0.68 9.18 3.11
N SER A 75 1.26 9.94 2.21
CA SER A 75 1.15 9.71 0.78
C SER A 75 2.55 9.56 0.18
N VAL A 76 2.69 8.54 -0.67
CA VAL A 76 3.98 8.19 -1.26
C VAL A 76 4.13 8.88 -2.61
N SER A 77 5.30 9.46 -2.87
CA SER A 77 5.68 10.06 -4.15
C SER A 77 6.68 9.17 -4.87
N TYR A 78 6.48 8.94 -6.16
CA TYR A 78 7.39 8.24 -7.05
C TYR A 78 7.13 8.67 -8.49
N ASP A 79 8.13 8.55 -9.35
CA ASP A 79 7.96 8.85 -10.77
C ASP A 79 7.25 7.67 -11.46
N ALA A 80 5.99 7.89 -11.79
CA ALA A 80 5.15 7.00 -12.58
C ALA A 80 4.66 7.69 -13.87
N HIS A 81 5.44 8.65 -14.38
CA HIS A 81 5.07 9.37 -15.59
C HIS A 81 5.27 8.48 -16.83
N VAL A 82 4.23 8.41 -17.65
CA VAL A 82 4.15 7.48 -18.79
C VAL A 82 5.28 7.65 -19.80
N VAL A 83 5.83 8.86 -19.94
CA VAL A 83 6.82 9.20 -20.99
C VAL A 83 8.22 9.35 -20.44
N THR A 84 8.35 9.93 -19.26
CA THR A 84 9.66 10.39 -18.70
C THR A 84 10.13 9.56 -17.52
N SER A 85 9.31 8.64 -17.02
CA SER A 85 9.74 7.80 -15.92
C SER A 85 11.01 7.03 -16.30
N PRO A 86 12.03 7.04 -15.42
CA PRO A 86 13.23 6.24 -15.62
C PRO A 86 12.98 4.75 -15.41
N HIS A 87 11.79 4.36 -14.88
CA HIS A 87 11.44 3.00 -14.51
C HIS A 87 10.76 2.26 -15.66
N ASP A 88 11.28 1.10 -16.01
CA ASP A 88 10.69 0.21 -16.99
C ASP A 88 9.61 -0.71 -16.39
N HIS A 89 9.69 -0.97 -15.09
CA HIS A 89 8.78 -1.85 -14.38
C HIS A 89 8.34 -1.31 -13.02
N VAL A 90 7.14 -1.69 -12.61
CA VAL A 90 6.60 -1.38 -11.27
C VAL A 90 7.48 -1.92 -10.15
N SER A 91 8.20 -3.03 -10.39
CA SER A 91 9.13 -3.59 -9.42
C SER A 91 10.29 -2.65 -9.07
N GLU A 92 10.78 -1.84 -10.02
CA GLU A 92 11.87 -0.88 -9.77
C GLU A 92 11.40 0.26 -8.87
N ILE A 93 10.16 0.73 -9.08
CA ILE A 93 9.53 1.70 -8.16
C ILE A 93 9.41 1.07 -6.76
N ALA A 94 8.95 -0.17 -6.69
CA ALA A 94 8.78 -0.86 -5.42
C ALA A 94 10.11 -1.11 -4.71
N ASP A 95 11.20 -1.42 -5.43
CA ASP A 95 12.55 -1.58 -4.87
C ASP A 95 13.03 -0.28 -4.21
N ASN A 96 12.86 0.86 -4.90
CA ASN A 96 13.22 2.17 -4.35
C ASN A 96 12.40 2.53 -3.12
N LEU A 97 11.09 2.25 -3.15
CA LEU A 97 10.19 2.50 -2.03
C LEU A 97 10.47 1.57 -0.85
N PHE A 98 10.83 0.31 -1.10
CA PHE A 98 11.16 -0.65 -0.05
C PHE A 98 12.28 -0.13 0.84
N GLN A 99 13.37 0.39 0.26
CA GLN A 99 14.48 0.94 1.00
C GLN A 99 14.07 2.14 1.87
N ASN A 100 13.12 2.93 1.41
CA ASN A 100 12.70 4.15 2.08
C ASN A 100 11.56 3.91 3.10
N ILE A 101 10.58 3.09 2.75
CA ILE A 101 9.40 2.85 3.58
C ILE A 101 9.72 1.79 4.65
N VAL A 102 10.37 0.67 4.27
CA VAL A 102 10.54 -0.47 5.16
C VAL A 102 11.84 -0.39 5.95
N ASP A 103 12.94 0.07 5.34
CA ASP A 103 14.29 -0.07 5.94
C ASP A 103 14.74 1.09 6.82
N ARG A 104 14.44 2.35 6.53
CA ARG A 104 15.27 3.43 7.10
C ARG A 104 14.66 4.40 8.11
N ARG A 105 13.41 4.83 8.01
CA ARG A 105 12.93 5.95 8.84
C ARG A 105 11.67 5.70 9.64
N TYR A 106 10.75 4.90 9.14
CA TYR A 106 9.45 4.75 9.79
C TYR A 106 9.45 3.55 10.72
N LYS A 107 9.20 3.82 11.99
CA LYS A 107 8.91 2.75 12.95
C LYS A 107 7.44 2.35 12.76
N TRP A 108 7.22 1.34 11.94
CA TRP A 108 5.90 0.75 11.70
C TRP A 108 5.55 -0.17 12.88
N GLN A 109 5.15 0.44 13.99
CA GLN A 109 4.80 -0.26 15.24
C GLN A 109 3.30 -0.28 15.50
N ARG A 110 2.51 0.29 14.60
CA ARG A 110 1.06 0.41 14.67
C ARG A 110 0.41 -0.39 13.55
N PRO A 111 -0.87 -0.74 13.70
CA PRO A 111 -1.65 -1.23 12.57
C PRO A 111 -1.52 -0.31 11.36
N ILE A 112 -1.44 -0.89 10.16
CA ILE A 112 -1.25 -0.17 8.90
C ILE A 112 -2.40 -0.52 7.96
N VAL A 113 -3.00 0.51 7.35
CA VAL A 113 -3.87 0.35 6.19
C VAL A 113 -3.20 0.97 4.97
N LEU A 114 -3.06 0.18 3.92
CA LEU A 114 -2.47 0.60 2.66
C LEU A 114 -3.58 0.89 1.64
N ILE A 115 -3.46 1.98 0.88
CA ILE A 115 -4.47 2.38 -0.11
C ILE A 115 -3.76 2.64 -1.43
N GLY A 116 -4.18 1.95 -2.49
CA GLY A 116 -3.58 2.11 -3.82
C GLY A 116 -4.60 2.46 -4.89
N HIS A 117 -4.32 3.46 -5.73
CA HIS A 117 -5.11 3.80 -6.91
C HIS A 117 -4.39 3.34 -8.18
N SER A 118 -5.11 2.66 -9.08
CA SER A 118 -4.60 2.29 -10.42
C SER A 118 -3.24 1.59 -10.34
N LEU A 119 -2.19 2.11 -11.02
CA LEU A 119 -0.83 1.59 -10.95
C LEU A 119 -0.30 1.51 -9.51
N GLY A 120 -0.69 2.43 -8.63
CA GLY A 120 -0.24 2.45 -7.24
C GLY A 120 -0.59 1.19 -6.46
N GLY A 121 -1.70 0.53 -6.81
CA GLY A 121 -2.03 -0.78 -6.25
C GLY A 121 -1.08 -1.89 -6.73
N LEU A 122 -0.55 -1.81 -7.94
CA LEU A 122 0.45 -2.76 -8.44
C LEU A 122 1.83 -2.50 -7.79
N VAL A 123 2.19 -1.23 -7.57
CA VAL A 123 3.38 -0.86 -6.79
C VAL A 123 3.31 -1.42 -5.39
N LEU A 124 2.17 -1.28 -4.73
CA LEU A 124 1.91 -1.82 -3.39
C LEU A 124 2.04 -3.35 -3.35
N LYS A 125 1.46 -4.06 -4.33
CA LYS A 125 1.60 -5.53 -4.44
C LYS A 125 3.06 -5.93 -4.64
N SER A 126 3.80 -5.21 -5.50
CA SER A 126 5.21 -5.46 -5.77
C SER A 126 6.08 -5.22 -4.53
N LEU A 127 5.80 -4.18 -3.75
CA LEU A 127 6.43 -3.92 -2.47
C LEU A 127 6.24 -5.09 -1.50
N GLY A 128 5.02 -5.64 -1.39
CA GLY A 128 4.73 -6.84 -0.60
C GLY A 128 5.56 -8.04 -1.06
N GLY A 129 5.64 -8.30 -2.37
CA GLY A 129 6.47 -9.37 -2.93
C GLY A 129 7.96 -9.24 -2.60
N LEU A 130 8.51 -8.03 -2.57
CA LEU A 130 9.89 -7.76 -2.16
C LEU A 130 10.11 -8.05 -0.68
N VAL A 131 9.17 -7.66 0.17
CA VAL A 131 9.19 -7.97 1.59
C VAL A 131 9.22 -9.48 1.78
N LEU A 132 8.39 -10.24 1.08
CA LEU A 132 8.37 -11.70 1.13
C LEU A 132 9.72 -12.30 0.68
N LYS A 133 10.28 -11.84 -0.45
CA LYS A 133 11.60 -12.30 -0.93
C LYS A 133 12.71 -12.04 0.09
N SER A 134 12.68 -10.92 0.79
CA SER A 134 13.66 -10.60 1.84
C SER A 134 13.62 -11.57 3.02
N LEU A 135 12.46 -12.20 3.28
CA LEU A 135 12.28 -13.20 4.32
C LEU A 135 12.77 -14.59 3.87
N VAL A 136 12.54 -14.98 2.61
CA VAL A 136 12.96 -16.28 2.06
C VAL A 136 14.49 -16.40 2.01
N VAL A 137 15.20 -15.35 1.61
CA VAL A 137 16.67 -15.31 1.59
C VAL A 137 17.29 -15.63 2.97
N LYS A 138 16.58 -15.38 4.05
CA LYS A 138 17.02 -15.77 5.40
C LYS A 138 16.99 -17.28 5.62
N PHE A 139 15.96 -17.98 5.15
CA PHE A 139 15.80 -19.43 5.33
C PHE A 139 16.86 -20.24 4.57
N GLU A 140 17.19 -19.82 3.35
CA GLU A 140 18.21 -20.50 2.55
C GLU A 140 19.63 -20.28 3.10
N ARG A 141 19.90 -19.19 3.82
CA ARG A 141 21.20 -18.91 4.44
C ARG A 141 21.42 -19.62 5.77
N GLU A 142 20.37 -19.96 6.50
CA GLU A 142 20.50 -20.81 7.70
C GLU A 142 20.82 -22.27 7.33
N SER A 143 20.57 -22.66 6.07
CA SER A 143 20.81 -24.03 5.57
C SER A 143 22.09 -24.20 4.74
N THR A 144 22.80 -23.10 4.36
CA THR A 144 24.00 -23.22 3.50
C THR A 144 25.12 -22.25 3.90
N ILE A 145 26.29 -22.79 4.14
CA ILE A 145 27.51 -22.08 4.53
C ILE A 145 28.02 -21.16 3.41
N ARG A 146 28.15 -19.87 3.70
CA ARG A 146 28.96 -18.82 3.08
C ARG A 146 28.88 -18.58 1.56
N SER A 147 28.21 -17.50 1.19
CA SER A 147 28.62 -16.64 0.07
C SER A 147 28.30 -15.16 0.38
N PRO A 148 29.24 -14.20 0.16
CA PRO A 148 29.16 -12.86 0.74
C PRO A 148 28.61 -11.77 -0.19
N SER A 149 27.77 -12.05 -1.17
CA SER A 149 27.36 -11.06 -2.17
C SER A 149 25.85 -11.01 -2.42
N ASN A 150 25.06 -10.70 -1.44
CA ASN A 150 23.73 -10.05 -1.56
C ASN A 150 23.11 -9.93 -0.16
N SER A 151 23.56 -8.95 0.59
CA SER A 151 23.15 -8.79 1.98
C SER A 151 21.99 -7.81 2.10
N PHE A 152 20.76 -8.29 1.92
CA PHE A 152 19.73 -7.76 2.79
C PHE A 152 20.17 -8.07 4.21
N SER A 153 20.46 -7.04 4.99
CA SER A 153 20.94 -7.24 6.36
C SER A 153 19.85 -7.96 7.15
N GLN A 154 20.22 -8.74 8.15
CA GLN A 154 19.28 -9.38 9.08
C GLN A 154 18.32 -8.34 9.70
N ALA A 155 18.78 -7.11 9.87
CA ALA A 155 17.99 -5.97 10.31
C ALA A 155 16.88 -5.60 9.31
N THR A 156 17.16 -5.59 8.01
CA THR A 156 16.15 -5.30 6.96
C THR A 156 15.06 -6.37 6.93
N ALA A 157 15.43 -7.65 6.98
CA ALA A 157 14.46 -8.74 7.04
C ALA A 157 13.56 -8.65 8.28
N ARG A 158 14.12 -8.29 9.45
CA ARG A 158 13.35 -8.09 10.68
C ARG A 158 12.35 -6.93 10.54
N ARG A 159 12.76 -5.80 9.96
CA ARG A 159 11.88 -4.64 9.71
C ARG A 159 10.79 -4.98 8.70
N ALA A 160 11.13 -5.69 7.64
CA ALA A 160 10.19 -6.17 6.64
C ALA A 160 9.10 -7.06 7.25
N LYS A 161 9.49 -8.00 8.09
CA LYS A 161 8.54 -8.85 8.83
C LYS A 161 7.65 -8.04 9.77
N LEU A 162 8.22 -7.07 10.49
CA LEU A 162 7.46 -6.19 11.37
C LEU A 162 6.45 -5.34 10.58
N PHE A 163 6.87 -4.80 9.44
CA PHE A 163 5.97 -4.06 8.55
C PHE A 163 4.76 -4.91 8.13
N LEU A 164 4.98 -6.11 7.56
CA LEU A 164 3.89 -6.99 7.14
C LEU A 164 2.97 -7.39 8.30
N ARG A 165 3.54 -7.70 9.46
CA ARG A 165 2.76 -8.06 10.65
C ARG A 165 1.83 -6.95 11.10
N ASN A 166 2.13 -5.71 10.77
CA ASN A 166 1.30 -4.56 11.13
C ASN A 166 0.32 -4.17 10.02
N VAL A 167 0.47 -4.67 8.78
CA VAL A 167 -0.54 -4.44 7.74
C VAL A 167 -1.80 -5.22 8.09
N ARG A 168 -2.91 -4.51 8.30
CA ARG A 168 -4.22 -5.06 8.64
C ARG A 168 -5.21 -4.98 7.50
N GLY A 169 -4.99 -4.06 6.57
CA GLY A 169 -5.89 -3.89 5.45
C GLY A 169 -5.21 -3.28 4.24
N VAL A 170 -5.72 -3.64 3.07
CA VAL A 170 -5.34 -3.03 1.79
C VAL A 170 -6.61 -2.68 1.02
N ALA A 171 -6.75 -1.41 0.66
CA ALA A 171 -7.83 -0.93 -0.19
C ALA A 171 -7.31 -0.57 -1.59
N PHE A 172 -8.00 -1.04 -2.62
CA PHE A 172 -7.67 -0.82 -4.01
C PHE A 172 -8.74 0.01 -4.72
N TYR A 173 -8.33 1.07 -5.40
CA TYR A 173 -9.20 1.88 -6.26
C TYR A 173 -8.83 1.65 -7.72
N ALA A 174 -9.69 0.97 -8.48
CA ALA A 174 -9.54 0.69 -9.91
C ALA A 174 -8.14 0.19 -10.28
N VAL A 175 -7.63 -0.80 -9.56
CA VAL A 175 -6.31 -1.40 -9.79
C VAL A 175 -6.42 -2.49 -10.86
N PRO A 176 -5.63 -2.43 -11.95
CA PRO A 176 -5.69 -3.43 -13.01
C PRO A 176 -4.92 -4.71 -12.64
N HIS A 177 -5.46 -5.53 -11.74
CA HIS A 177 -4.80 -6.73 -11.23
C HIS A 177 -4.47 -7.78 -12.29
N ALA A 178 -5.32 -7.85 -13.34
CA ALA A 178 -5.09 -8.71 -14.51
C ALA A 178 -4.53 -7.94 -15.73
N GLY A 179 -4.16 -6.67 -15.53
CA GLY A 179 -3.83 -5.74 -16.60
C GLY A 179 -5.05 -5.06 -17.20
N SER A 180 -4.84 -4.14 -18.16
CA SER A 180 -5.91 -3.44 -18.88
C SER A 180 -5.49 -3.04 -20.28
N THR A 181 -6.19 -3.56 -21.28
CA THR A 181 -6.07 -3.11 -22.68
C THR A 181 -6.57 -1.68 -22.85
N ASN A 182 -7.63 -1.31 -22.13
CA ASN A 182 -8.26 0.00 -22.25
C ASN A 182 -7.37 1.12 -21.69
N ILE A 183 -6.66 0.90 -20.58
CA ILE A 183 -5.64 1.85 -20.11
C ILE A 183 -4.55 2.01 -21.16
N CYS A 184 -4.04 0.91 -21.74
CA CYS A 184 -3.02 0.98 -22.78
C CYS A 184 -3.51 1.78 -23.99
N THR A 185 -4.75 1.57 -24.41
CA THR A 185 -5.37 2.29 -25.54
C THR A 185 -5.56 3.78 -25.21
N TYR A 186 -6.04 4.08 -24.02
CA TYR A 186 -6.22 5.46 -23.54
C TYR A 186 -4.91 6.24 -23.54
N VAL A 187 -3.87 5.67 -22.94
CA VAL A 187 -2.55 6.29 -22.90
C VAL A 187 -1.95 6.45 -24.29
N ASN A 188 -2.04 5.43 -25.14
CA ASN A 188 -1.56 5.51 -26.51
C ASN A 188 -2.28 6.62 -27.31
N LYS A 189 -3.58 6.83 -27.11
CA LYS A 189 -4.34 7.91 -27.74
C LYS A 189 -3.87 9.28 -27.27
N LEU A 190 -3.66 9.47 -25.97
CA LEU A 190 -3.16 10.74 -25.40
C LEU A 190 -1.78 11.13 -25.93
N PHE A 191 -0.92 10.16 -26.20
CA PHE A 191 0.48 10.39 -26.57
C PHE A 191 0.80 10.10 -28.05
N ARG A 192 -0.20 9.74 -28.89
CA ARG A 192 -0.06 9.46 -30.33
C ARG A 192 0.68 10.55 -31.12
N CYS A 193 0.49 11.80 -30.78
CA CYS A 193 1.13 12.92 -31.46
C CYS A 193 2.63 13.05 -31.14
N LYS A 194 3.23 12.25 -30.28
CA LYS A 194 4.60 12.40 -29.80
C LYS A 194 5.57 11.32 -30.29
N ASN A 195 5.18 10.47 -31.24
CA ASN A 195 6.03 9.42 -31.88
C ASN A 195 7.00 8.67 -30.92
N ARG A 196 6.60 8.44 -29.67
CA ARG A 196 7.44 7.77 -28.68
C ARG A 196 6.90 6.38 -28.38
N HIS A 197 7.74 5.39 -28.49
CA HIS A 197 7.44 4.04 -28.06
C HIS A 197 7.39 4.01 -26.53
N HIS A 198 6.19 3.94 -25.96
CA HIS A 198 5.96 3.79 -24.52
C HIS A 198 6.27 2.34 -24.12
N ARG A 199 7.55 2.00 -23.91
CA ARG A 199 7.95 0.65 -23.51
C ARG A 199 7.93 0.50 -21.99
N GLY A 200 8.31 1.49 -21.24
CA GLY A 200 8.54 1.46 -19.80
C GLY A 200 7.37 0.89 -18.98
N ILE A 201 7.00 1.64 -17.99
CA ILE A 201 5.98 1.28 -16.98
C ILE A 201 4.64 0.76 -17.56
N MET A 202 4.27 1.21 -18.78
CA MET A 202 3.11 0.71 -19.52
C MET A 202 3.21 -0.78 -19.88
N GLY A 203 4.42 -1.30 -19.97
CA GLY A 203 4.65 -2.72 -20.16
C GLY A 203 4.05 -3.57 -19.06
N THR A 204 4.07 -3.08 -17.84
CA THR A 204 3.52 -3.79 -16.65
C THR A 204 2.00 -3.93 -16.69
N ILE A 205 1.29 -2.95 -17.28
CA ILE A 205 -0.19 -2.92 -17.29
C ILE A 205 -0.80 -3.76 -18.39
N LYS A 206 0.00 -4.27 -19.34
CA LYS A 206 -0.51 -5.13 -20.42
C LYS A 206 -1.13 -6.40 -19.84
N PRO A 207 -2.32 -6.81 -20.31
CA PRO A 207 -2.97 -8.03 -19.84
C PRO A 207 -2.17 -9.29 -20.20
N TYR A 208 -2.44 -10.37 -19.47
CA TYR A 208 -1.89 -11.73 -19.69
C TYR A 208 -0.36 -11.85 -19.57
N ARG A 209 0.30 -10.95 -18.87
CA ARG A 209 1.73 -11.10 -18.58
C ARG A 209 1.98 -12.08 -17.43
N ARG A 210 3.00 -12.92 -17.59
CA ARG A 210 3.43 -13.86 -16.54
C ARG A 210 3.79 -13.15 -15.24
N ASP A 211 4.44 -11.97 -15.35
CA ASP A 211 4.85 -11.16 -14.19
C ASP A 211 3.66 -10.69 -13.36
N MET A 212 2.54 -10.33 -14.01
CA MET A 212 1.30 -9.94 -13.32
C MET A 212 0.64 -11.11 -12.59
N ASN A 213 0.65 -12.30 -13.21
CA ASN A 213 0.12 -13.50 -12.57
C ASN A 213 0.97 -13.87 -11.35
N GLN A 214 2.30 -13.84 -11.48
CA GLN A 214 3.19 -14.12 -10.37
C GLN A 214 3.03 -13.09 -9.24
N LEU A 215 2.91 -11.81 -9.58
CA LEU A 215 2.64 -10.75 -8.61
C LEU A 215 1.34 -11.00 -7.84
N SER A 216 0.30 -11.48 -8.52
CA SER A 216 -0.98 -11.81 -7.87
C SER A 216 -0.84 -13.00 -6.93
N VAL A 217 -0.16 -14.07 -7.36
CA VAL A 217 0.08 -15.27 -6.54
C VAL A 217 0.91 -14.93 -5.29
N ASP A 218 1.98 -14.16 -5.45
CA ASP A 218 2.83 -13.74 -4.32
C ASP A 218 2.04 -12.87 -3.33
N PHE A 219 1.19 -11.98 -3.83
CA PHE A 219 0.35 -11.14 -3.00
C PHE A 219 -0.73 -11.94 -2.26
N ASP A 220 -1.42 -12.86 -2.93
CA ASP A 220 -2.44 -13.72 -2.30
C ASP A 220 -1.82 -14.58 -1.17
N ARG A 221 -0.59 -15.02 -1.34
CA ARG A 221 0.16 -15.71 -0.29
C ARG A 221 0.38 -14.81 0.92
N ILE A 222 0.80 -13.57 0.72
CA ILE A 222 1.00 -12.58 1.80
C ILE A 222 -0.32 -12.31 2.52
N VAL A 223 -1.38 -12.06 1.76
CA VAL A 223 -2.71 -11.79 2.30
C VAL A 223 -3.18 -12.94 3.19
N THR A 224 -2.97 -14.17 2.75
CA THR A 224 -3.35 -15.36 3.52
C THR A 224 -2.47 -15.57 4.75
N GLU A 225 -1.14 -15.45 4.61
CA GLU A 225 -0.19 -15.70 5.69
C GLU A 225 -0.29 -14.67 6.83
N TYR A 226 -0.60 -13.41 6.48
CA TYR A 226 -0.68 -12.31 7.44
C TYR A 226 -2.12 -11.87 7.76
N GLU A 227 -3.13 -12.60 7.28
CA GLU A 227 -4.56 -12.35 7.52
C GLU A 227 -4.96 -10.89 7.18
N ILE A 228 -4.47 -10.39 6.03
CA ILE A 228 -4.71 -9.02 5.60
C ILE A 228 -6.10 -8.90 4.98
N ASN A 229 -6.91 -7.97 5.47
CA ASN A 229 -8.20 -7.67 4.88
C ASN A 229 -8.04 -6.91 3.56
N ILE A 230 -8.83 -7.28 2.54
CA ILE A 230 -8.80 -6.62 1.23
C ILE A 230 -10.17 -6.02 0.93
N TYR A 231 -10.18 -4.80 0.44
CA TYR A 231 -11.36 -4.14 -0.12
C TYR A 231 -11.01 -3.50 -1.46
N ALA A 232 -11.87 -3.65 -2.46
CA ALA A 232 -11.67 -3.07 -3.77
C ALA A 232 -12.83 -2.17 -4.17
N PHE A 233 -12.51 -1.10 -4.89
CA PHE A 233 -13.45 -0.23 -5.57
C PHE A 233 -13.17 -0.26 -7.06
N CYS A 234 -14.18 -0.47 -7.88
CA CYS A 234 -14.08 -0.37 -9.32
C CYS A 234 -14.90 0.78 -9.87
N GLU A 235 -14.48 1.30 -10.99
CA GLU A 235 -15.18 2.35 -11.73
C GLU A 235 -16.47 1.84 -12.33
N GLY A 236 -17.55 2.62 -12.27
CA GLY A 236 -18.85 2.30 -12.86
C GLY A 236 -19.13 3.13 -14.10
N ARG A 237 -18.60 4.37 -14.16
CA ARG A 237 -18.81 5.27 -15.27
C ARG A 237 -17.67 5.18 -16.30
N PRO A 238 -18.00 4.96 -17.59
CA PRO A 238 -16.98 4.89 -18.63
C PRO A 238 -16.34 6.26 -18.89
N MET A 239 -15.10 6.24 -19.32
CA MET A 239 -14.44 7.35 -19.99
C MET A 239 -14.70 7.29 -21.52
N GLU A 240 -14.10 8.18 -22.30
CA GLU A 240 -14.25 8.18 -23.77
C GLU A 240 -13.88 6.82 -24.42
N GLN A 241 -12.96 6.07 -23.81
CA GLN A 241 -12.49 4.77 -24.26
C GLN A 241 -13.22 3.59 -23.58
N GLY A 242 -14.31 3.86 -22.89
CA GLY A 242 -15.03 2.88 -22.09
C GLY A 242 -14.53 2.81 -20.64
N ILE A 243 -14.87 1.74 -19.95
CA ILE A 243 -14.33 1.41 -18.61
C ILE A 243 -12.86 1.08 -18.77
N LEU A 244 -11.98 1.80 -18.05
CA LEU A 244 -10.53 1.59 -18.17
C LEU A 244 -10.06 0.32 -17.47
N VAL A 245 -10.59 0.01 -16.30
CA VAL A 245 -10.32 -1.24 -15.59
C VAL A 245 -11.63 -2.00 -15.41
N GLU A 246 -11.76 -3.10 -16.12
CA GLU A 246 -12.94 -3.96 -16.04
C GLU A 246 -13.09 -4.52 -14.61
N PHE A 247 -14.33 -4.77 -14.19
CA PHE A 247 -14.65 -5.28 -12.86
C PHE A 247 -13.83 -6.54 -12.52
N SER A 248 -13.73 -7.48 -13.46
CA SER A 248 -12.96 -8.72 -13.30
C SER A 248 -11.47 -8.47 -13.04
N SER A 249 -10.91 -7.39 -13.61
CA SER A 249 -9.52 -6.98 -13.38
C SER A 249 -9.35 -6.17 -12.10
N ALA A 250 -10.37 -5.37 -11.70
CA ALA A 250 -10.34 -4.56 -10.48
C ALA A 250 -10.55 -5.41 -9.22
N GLN A 251 -11.24 -6.55 -9.33
CA GLN A 251 -11.45 -7.49 -8.25
C GLN A 251 -10.20 -8.36 -8.07
N GLN A 252 -9.44 -8.11 -7.01
CA GLN A 252 -8.19 -8.82 -6.70
C GLN A 252 -8.38 -10.34 -6.61
N SER A 253 -9.46 -10.79 -5.98
CA SER A 253 -9.84 -12.19 -5.81
C SER A 253 -11.37 -12.29 -5.68
N ALA A 254 -11.94 -13.41 -6.10
CA ALA A 254 -13.37 -13.68 -5.94
C ALA A 254 -13.84 -13.69 -4.47
N ARG A 255 -12.91 -13.82 -3.53
CA ARG A 255 -13.18 -13.81 -2.09
C ARG A 255 -13.22 -12.41 -1.49
N ASN A 256 -12.72 -11.39 -2.21
CA ASN A 256 -12.62 -10.04 -1.69
C ASN A 256 -13.85 -9.21 -2.01
N ASN A 257 -14.21 -8.32 -1.07
CA ASN A 257 -15.24 -7.33 -1.32
C ASN A 257 -14.79 -6.38 -2.42
N CYS A 258 -15.61 -6.25 -3.47
CA CYS A 258 -15.40 -5.28 -4.54
C CYS A 258 -16.68 -4.48 -4.77
N TYR A 259 -16.62 -3.17 -4.59
CA TYR A 259 -17.75 -2.27 -4.77
C TYR A 259 -17.61 -1.48 -6.07
N LYS A 260 -18.66 -1.52 -6.89
CA LYS A 260 -18.74 -0.72 -8.11
C LYS A 260 -19.28 0.66 -7.80
N VAL A 261 -18.48 1.69 -8.04
CA VAL A 261 -18.84 3.10 -7.85
C VAL A 261 -19.48 3.61 -9.15
N GLU A 262 -20.81 3.53 -9.22
CA GLU A 262 -21.57 3.71 -10.47
C GLU A 262 -21.41 5.09 -11.11
N ASP A 263 -21.23 6.12 -10.32
CA ASP A 263 -21.13 7.51 -10.74
C ASP A 263 -19.70 8.02 -10.97
N ALA A 264 -18.68 7.18 -10.78
CA ALA A 264 -17.28 7.54 -10.89
C ALA A 264 -16.56 6.81 -12.03
N ASN A 265 -15.76 7.53 -12.79
CA ASN A 265 -14.82 6.97 -13.76
C ASN A 265 -13.46 6.65 -13.08
N HIS A 266 -12.51 6.16 -13.89
CA HIS A 266 -11.17 5.77 -13.42
C HIS A 266 -10.43 6.85 -12.61
N MET A 267 -10.55 8.11 -13.00
CA MET A 267 -9.86 9.23 -12.37
C MET A 267 -10.58 9.76 -11.13
N GLU A 268 -11.86 9.43 -10.98
CA GLU A 268 -12.75 9.95 -9.95
C GLU A 268 -13.03 8.95 -8.84
N VAL A 269 -12.90 7.65 -9.11
CA VAL A 269 -13.23 6.58 -8.16
C VAL A 269 -12.53 6.72 -6.80
N CYS A 270 -11.34 7.31 -6.78
CA CYS A 270 -10.59 7.63 -5.57
C CYS A 270 -10.76 9.09 -5.09
N LYS A 271 -11.72 9.84 -5.66
CA LYS A 271 -12.01 11.25 -5.35
C LYS A 271 -13.47 11.45 -4.95
N PRO A 272 -13.86 10.94 -3.78
CA PRO A 272 -15.25 11.05 -3.32
C PRO A 272 -15.70 12.51 -3.27
N CYS A 273 -16.93 12.77 -3.76
CA CYS A 273 -17.50 14.12 -3.79
C CYS A 273 -18.02 14.59 -2.42
N SER A 274 -18.21 13.69 -1.48
CA SER A 274 -18.63 13.99 -0.12
C SER A 274 -18.28 12.83 0.83
N LYS A 275 -18.39 13.05 2.13
CA LYS A 275 -18.22 11.98 3.15
C LYS A 275 -19.31 10.89 3.05
N ALA A 276 -20.46 11.19 2.50
CA ALA A 276 -21.54 10.23 2.27
C ALA A 276 -21.35 9.41 0.98
N HIS A 277 -20.40 9.79 0.11
CA HIS A 277 -20.14 9.09 -1.12
C HIS A 277 -19.65 7.64 -0.83
N PRO A 278 -20.17 6.61 -1.53
CA PRO A 278 -19.84 5.21 -1.22
C PRO A 278 -18.35 4.90 -1.22
N SER A 279 -17.56 5.49 -2.12
CA SER A 279 -16.11 5.27 -2.18
C SER A 279 -15.34 5.79 -0.95
N TYR A 280 -15.94 6.72 -0.19
CA TYR A 280 -15.39 7.17 1.09
C TYR A 280 -16.01 6.43 2.28
N ALA A 281 -17.34 6.37 2.35
CA ALA A 281 -18.05 5.81 3.50
C ALA A 281 -17.68 4.33 3.73
N LEU A 282 -17.59 3.53 2.67
CA LEU A 282 -17.18 2.12 2.75
C LEU A 282 -15.70 1.98 3.08
N LEU A 283 -14.83 2.86 2.55
CA LEU A 283 -13.42 2.88 2.93
C LEU A 283 -13.25 3.22 4.42
N LEU A 284 -13.97 4.24 4.91
CA LEU A 284 -13.93 4.62 6.32
C LEU A 284 -14.33 3.46 7.22
N GLN A 285 -15.42 2.77 6.90
CA GLN A 285 -15.85 1.59 7.63
C GLN A 285 -14.77 0.49 7.59
N PHE A 286 -14.19 0.22 6.43
CA PHE A 286 -13.10 -0.74 6.28
C PHE A 286 -11.88 -0.39 7.16
N ILE A 287 -11.49 0.88 7.20
CA ILE A 287 -10.37 1.34 8.04
C ILE A 287 -10.70 1.14 9.53
N ILE A 288 -11.92 1.48 9.94
CA ILE A 288 -12.38 1.30 11.32
C ILE A 288 -12.33 -0.18 11.73
N ASP A 289 -12.78 -1.06 10.85
CA ASP A 289 -12.81 -2.51 11.13
C ASP A 289 -11.38 -3.08 11.21
N CYS A 290 -10.47 -2.68 10.33
CA CYS A 290 -9.04 -3.01 10.43
C CYS A 290 -8.43 -2.55 11.77
N GLY A 291 -8.79 -1.36 12.25
CA GLY A 291 -8.33 -0.82 13.52
C GLY A 291 -8.93 -1.53 14.75
N LYS A 292 -10.17 -2.05 14.67
CA LYS A 292 -10.80 -2.84 15.74
C LYS A 292 -10.12 -4.19 15.89
N VAL A 293 -9.96 -4.93 14.80
CA VAL A 293 -9.29 -6.25 14.79
C VAL A 293 -7.89 -6.14 15.39
N ALA A 294 -7.16 -5.07 15.07
CA ALA A 294 -5.83 -4.85 15.63
C ALA A 294 -5.86 -4.64 17.15
N ARG A 295 -6.80 -3.84 17.66
CA ARG A 295 -6.94 -3.60 19.10
C ARG A 295 -7.34 -4.86 19.88
N GLU A 296 -8.24 -5.66 19.32
CA GLU A 296 -8.65 -6.95 19.90
C GLU A 296 -7.46 -7.92 19.97
N PHE A 297 -6.65 -7.99 18.92
CA PHE A 297 -5.46 -8.80 18.87
C PHE A 297 -4.42 -8.36 19.90
N ASP A 298 -4.14 -7.06 19.99
CA ASP A 298 -3.20 -6.49 20.98
C ASP A 298 -3.68 -6.75 22.41
N GLN A 299 -4.98 -6.62 22.68
CA GLN A 299 -5.58 -6.93 23.98
C GLN A 299 -5.47 -8.42 24.32
N ALA A 300 -5.67 -9.31 23.33
CA ALA A 300 -5.50 -10.75 23.52
C ALA A 300 -4.04 -11.11 23.81
N LEU A 301 -3.09 -10.53 23.10
CA LEU A 301 -1.65 -10.70 23.35
C LEU A 301 -1.26 -10.19 24.76
N GLN A 302 -1.79 -9.04 25.16
CA GLN A 302 -1.53 -8.51 26.52
C GLN A 302 -2.05 -9.45 27.58
N LYS A 303 -3.28 -9.97 27.42
CA LYS A 303 -3.83 -10.96 28.36
C LYS A 303 -2.97 -12.22 28.47
N VAL A 304 -2.48 -12.73 27.32
CA VAL A 304 -1.58 -13.90 27.31
C VAL A 304 -0.27 -13.56 28.01
N HIS A 305 0.29 -12.37 27.80
CA HIS A 305 1.50 -11.90 28.47
C HIS A 305 1.31 -11.81 29.99
N ASP A 306 0.21 -11.22 30.43
CA ASP A 306 -0.13 -11.05 31.84
C ASP A 306 -0.36 -12.41 32.54
N LEU A 307 -1.02 -13.37 31.85
CA LEU A 307 -1.17 -14.74 32.29
C LEU A 307 0.18 -15.44 32.41
N HIS A 308 1.08 -15.26 31.46
CA HIS A 308 2.44 -15.78 31.51
C HIS A 308 3.21 -15.21 32.70
N GLN A 309 3.19 -13.89 32.88
CA GLN A 309 3.88 -13.24 34.01
C GLN A 309 3.37 -13.79 35.34
N SER A 310 2.06 -13.87 35.53
CA SER A 310 1.46 -14.42 36.76
C SER A 310 1.80 -15.89 36.99
N THR A 311 1.92 -16.69 35.91
CA THR A 311 2.34 -18.09 36.00
C THR A 311 3.82 -18.22 36.37
N PHE A 312 4.69 -17.35 35.86
CA PHE A 312 6.12 -17.35 36.20
C PHE A 312 6.38 -16.86 37.65
N GLU A 313 5.59 -15.91 38.13
CA GLU A 313 5.68 -15.47 39.52
C GLU A 313 5.26 -16.56 40.51
N ASN A 314 4.26 -17.36 40.14
CA ASN A 314 3.76 -18.46 40.96
C ASN A 314 4.58 -19.76 40.83
N TYR A 315 5.34 -19.95 39.75
CA TYR A 315 6.11 -21.18 39.48
C TYR A 315 7.53 -20.86 38.93
N PRO A 316 8.47 -20.45 39.76
CA PRO A 316 9.83 -20.04 39.32
C PRO A 316 10.63 -21.11 38.58
N THR A 317 10.30 -22.38 38.77
CA THR A 317 10.99 -23.53 38.15
C THR A 317 10.74 -23.69 36.64
N PHE A 318 9.72 -23.00 36.08
CA PHE A 318 9.43 -23.02 34.64
C PHE A 318 10.30 -22.06 33.80
N GLN A 319 11.07 -21.14 34.43
CA GLN A 319 11.87 -20.14 33.74
C GLN A 319 12.94 -20.71 32.80
N VAL A 320 13.45 -21.92 33.07
CA VAL A 320 14.61 -22.50 32.36
C VAL A 320 14.22 -23.08 31.00
N LYS A 321 13.00 -23.63 30.84
CA LYS A 321 12.58 -24.27 29.58
C LYS A 321 12.09 -23.34 28.46
N TRP A 322 11.61 -22.16 28.79
CA TRP A 322 11.00 -21.24 27.81
C TRP A 322 11.99 -20.29 27.13
N ARG A 323 13.14 -20.00 27.72
CA ARG A 323 14.19 -19.21 27.06
C ARG A 323 14.73 -19.82 25.78
N TYR A 324 14.57 -21.12 25.58
CA TYR A 324 15.00 -21.84 24.36
C TYR A 324 13.99 -21.80 23.21
N TRP A 325 12.72 -21.49 23.47
CA TRP A 325 11.65 -21.53 22.44
C TRP A 325 11.17 -20.16 21.97
N CYS A 326 11.42 -19.10 22.70
CA CYS A 326 10.93 -17.75 22.42
C CYS A 326 12.03 -16.69 22.24
N SER A 327 13.27 -17.07 21.97
CA SER A 327 14.30 -16.12 21.55
C SER A 327 14.03 -15.64 20.14
N PRO A 328 14.01 -14.29 19.89
CA PRO A 328 13.60 -13.66 18.64
C PRO A 328 14.55 -13.93 17.46
#